data_836a98144691d424c223d0c3114189f1
#
_entry.id   836a98144691d424c223d0c3114189f1
#
_cell.length_a   1.000
_cell.length_b   1.000
_cell.length_c   1.000
_cell.angle_alpha   90.00
_cell.angle_beta   90.00
_cell.angle_gamma   90.00
#
_symmetry.space_group_name_H-M   'P 1'
#
loop_
_entity.id
_entity.type
_entity.pdbx_description
1 polymer ?
#
loop_
_entity_poly.entity_id
_entity_poly.type
_entity_poly.pdbx_seq_one_letter_code
_entity_poly.pdbx_strand_id
1 'polypeptide(L)'
;MKPIAMRLLLAVGLGACITGCTTMHKGLLTSNSPCQNTTVTLYFESGSEALTDAGRQIVALTAKRLSGCNVRELQLLGLADPTGSAQVNLTLSQHRADNVLSAFVKAGLPVPKYTLVAAGQKGAVTASGAVEPLRRQVDATVVIDR
;
A
#
# COMPACT_ATOMS: atom_id res chain seq x y z
N MET A 1 -63.62 38.75 41.38
CA MET A 1 -63.18 39.96 42.15
C MET A 1 -61.78 40.32 41.71
N LYS A 2 -61.74 41.44 41.07
CA LYS A 2 -60.71 42.47 40.91
C LYS A 2 -59.25 42.11 40.49
N PRO A 3 -58.75 42.94 39.61
CA PRO A 3 -57.53 42.87 38.82
C PRO A 3 -56.40 43.69 39.41
N ILE A 4 -55.18 43.61 38.87
CA ILE A 4 -54.18 44.71 38.89
C ILE A 4 -53.11 44.29 37.89
N ALA A 5 -53.10 44.90 36.77
CA ALA A 5 -52.29 46.04 36.32
C ALA A 5 -50.78 45.70 36.19
N MET A 6 -50.34 45.53 34.92
CA MET A 6 -49.60 46.56 34.18
C MET A 6 -48.26 46.98 34.76
N ARG A 7 -47.16 46.52 34.08
CA ARG A 7 -46.06 47.43 33.75
C ARG A 7 -45.21 46.98 32.60
N LEU A 8 -45.29 47.72 31.58
CA LEU A 8 -44.49 47.89 30.40
C LEU A 8 -43.05 48.28 30.80
N LEU A 9 -42.07 47.56 30.36
CA LEU A 9 -40.67 48.04 30.25
C LEU A 9 -40.08 47.60 28.94
N LEU A 10 -39.96 48.54 28.02
CA LEU A 10 -39.09 48.44 26.87
C LEU A 10 -37.67 48.36 27.36
N ALA A 11 -36.93 47.30 26.85
CA ALA A 11 -35.51 47.34 26.86
C ALA A 11 -35.03 47.03 25.40
N VAL A 12 -34.66 48.15 24.78
CA VAL A 12 -33.88 48.13 23.54
C VAL A 12 -32.53 47.52 23.85
N GLY A 13 -32.23 46.35 23.30
CA GLY A 13 -30.96 45.63 23.45
C GLY A 13 -30.37 45.37 22.08
N LEU A 14 -29.37 46.14 21.82
CA LEU A 14 -28.41 46.23 20.76
C LEU A 14 -28.09 44.87 20.08
N GLY A 15 -28.30 44.80 18.76
CA GLY A 15 -27.90 43.70 17.92
C GLY A 15 -26.38 43.59 17.86
N ALA A 16 -25.86 42.45 18.32
CA ALA A 16 -24.49 42.02 18.01
C ALA A 16 -24.55 41.06 16.81
N CYS A 17 -24.29 41.61 15.62
CA CYS A 17 -23.99 40.77 14.44
C CYS A 17 -22.69 39.98 14.69
N ILE A 18 -22.85 38.76 15.08
CA ILE A 18 -21.72 37.79 15.04
C ILE A 18 -21.55 37.36 13.58
N THR A 19 -20.75 38.12 12.84
CA THR A 19 -20.20 37.67 11.57
C THR A 19 -19.31 36.46 11.86
N GLY A 20 -19.90 35.27 11.82
CA GLY A 20 -19.16 34.03 11.82
C GLY A 20 -18.31 33.94 10.55
N CYS A 21 -17.03 34.24 10.65
CA CYS A 21 -16.06 33.81 9.64
C CYS A 21 -16.07 32.30 9.58
N THR A 22 -16.84 31.72 8.66
CA THR A 22 -16.63 30.36 8.20
C THR A 22 -15.31 30.36 7.46
N THR A 23 -14.21 30.07 8.17
CA THR A 23 -12.96 29.63 7.53
C THR A 23 -13.29 28.34 6.82
N MET A 24 -13.56 28.43 5.51
CA MET A 24 -13.50 27.28 4.63
C MET A 24 -12.08 26.70 4.76
N HIS A 25 -11.95 25.71 5.61
CA HIS A 25 -10.83 24.79 5.52
C HIS A 25 -10.96 24.15 4.13
N LYS A 26 -10.20 24.67 3.20
CA LYS A 26 -9.89 23.99 1.95
C LYS A 26 -9.18 22.70 2.39
N GLY A 27 -9.98 21.67 2.69
CA GLY A 27 -9.48 20.35 2.94
C GLY A 27 -8.56 20.04 1.79
N LEU A 28 -7.30 19.82 2.10
CA LEU A 28 -6.32 19.29 1.17
C LEU A 28 -6.91 17.96 0.71
N LEU A 29 -7.67 18.00 -0.38
CA LEU A 29 -8.07 16.80 -1.09
C LEU A 29 -6.76 16.24 -1.65
N THR A 30 -6.08 15.44 -0.83
CA THR A 30 -5.10 14.50 -1.36
C THR A 30 -5.89 13.69 -2.37
N SER A 31 -5.67 13.97 -3.65
CA SER A 31 -6.27 13.19 -4.73
C SER A 31 -5.77 11.76 -4.52
N ASN A 32 -6.60 10.94 -3.93
CA ASN A 32 -6.34 9.53 -3.70
C ASN A 32 -6.59 8.80 -5.04
N SER A 33 -5.84 9.24 -6.06
CA SER A 33 -5.86 8.58 -7.36
C SER A 33 -5.49 7.12 -7.12
N PRO A 34 -6.30 6.16 -7.55
CA PRO A 34 -5.94 4.74 -7.44
C PRO A 34 -4.66 4.43 -8.23
N CYS A 35 -4.34 5.26 -9.23
CA CYS A 35 -3.19 5.09 -10.12
C CYS A 35 -1.93 5.73 -9.54
N GLN A 36 -1.35 5.09 -8.53
CA GLN A 36 -0.08 5.48 -7.91
C GLN A 36 0.86 4.29 -7.87
N ASN A 37 2.17 4.55 -7.89
CA ASN A 37 3.16 3.53 -7.66
C ASN A 37 2.83 2.77 -6.37
N THR A 38 2.80 1.46 -6.46
CA THR A 38 2.35 0.60 -5.37
C THR A 38 3.35 -0.50 -5.14
N THR A 39 3.87 -0.59 -3.93
CA THR A 39 4.72 -1.71 -3.51
C THR A 39 3.93 -2.62 -2.57
N VAL A 40 4.00 -3.91 -2.80
CA VAL A 40 3.46 -4.96 -1.93
C VAL A 40 4.54 -5.99 -1.63
N THR A 41 4.56 -6.45 -0.39
CA THR A 41 5.46 -7.52 0.05
C THR A 41 4.69 -8.83 0.16
N LEU A 42 5.19 -9.87 -0.48
CA LEU A 42 4.59 -11.20 -0.55
C LEU A 42 5.49 -12.20 0.16
N TYR A 43 4.99 -12.76 1.27
CA TYR A 43 5.74 -13.72 2.08
C TYR A 43 5.53 -15.16 1.63
N PHE A 44 6.55 -15.99 1.84
CA PHE A 44 6.59 -17.39 1.45
C PHE A 44 6.87 -18.29 2.65
N GLU A 45 6.38 -19.52 2.58
CA GLU A 45 6.76 -20.55 3.52
C GLU A 45 8.24 -20.93 3.35
N SER A 46 8.82 -21.50 4.41
CA SER A 46 10.22 -21.94 4.38
C SER A 46 10.46 -22.95 3.28
N GLY A 47 11.47 -22.72 2.45
CA GLY A 47 11.82 -23.59 1.33
C GLY A 47 10.80 -23.61 0.17
N SER A 48 9.67 -22.91 0.28
CA SER A 48 8.64 -22.88 -0.75
C SER A 48 8.82 -21.69 -1.70
N GLU A 49 8.55 -21.92 -2.97
CA GLU A 49 8.42 -20.91 -4.02
C GLU A 49 6.96 -20.61 -4.38
N ALA A 50 6.01 -21.37 -3.81
CA ALA A 50 4.59 -21.20 -4.05
C ALA A 50 4.04 -20.02 -3.25
N LEU A 51 3.21 -19.17 -3.90
CA LEU A 51 2.47 -18.12 -3.22
C LEU A 51 1.50 -18.73 -2.20
N THR A 52 1.48 -18.13 -1.01
CA THR A 52 0.46 -18.43 0.00
C THR A 52 -0.93 -17.96 -0.45
N ASP A 53 -2.00 -18.42 0.20
CA ASP A 53 -3.35 -17.92 -0.06
C ASP A 53 -3.45 -16.42 0.15
N ALA A 54 -2.85 -15.92 1.22
CA ALA A 54 -2.76 -14.48 1.50
C ALA A 54 -1.99 -13.74 0.39
N GLY A 55 -0.89 -14.30 -0.09
CA GLY A 55 -0.12 -13.72 -1.21
C GLY A 55 -0.95 -13.64 -2.49
N ARG A 56 -1.71 -14.69 -2.82
CA ARG A 56 -2.63 -14.68 -3.98
C ARG A 56 -3.71 -13.62 -3.85
N GLN A 57 -4.27 -13.44 -2.66
CA GLN A 57 -5.28 -12.41 -2.39
C GLN A 57 -4.70 -11.00 -2.55
N ILE A 58 -3.49 -10.74 -2.02
CA ILE A 58 -2.79 -9.44 -2.17
C ILE A 58 -2.58 -9.13 -3.64
N VAL A 59 -2.10 -10.08 -4.44
CA VAL A 59 -1.91 -9.91 -5.89
C VAL A 59 -3.24 -9.56 -6.57
N ALA A 60 -4.30 -10.32 -6.31
CA ALA A 60 -5.62 -10.11 -6.92
C ALA A 60 -6.21 -8.73 -6.56
N LEU A 61 -6.13 -8.34 -5.28
CA LEU A 61 -6.61 -7.03 -4.82
C LEU A 61 -5.80 -5.89 -5.42
N THR A 62 -4.47 -6.05 -5.53
CA THR A 62 -3.59 -5.05 -6.13
C THR A 62 -3.90 -4.89 -7.62
N ALA A 63 -4.01 -5.97 -8.37
CA ALA A 63 -4.38 -5.94 -9.78
C ALA A 63 -5.76 -5.30 -10.00
N LYS A 64 -6.74 -5.64 -9.17
CA LYS A 64 -8.08 -5.04 -9.21
C LYS A 64 -8.03 -3.53 -8.91
N ARG A 65 -7.27 -3.11 -7.90
CA ARG A 65 -7.15 -1.69 -7.53
C ARG A 65 -6.53 -0.86 -8.64
N LEU A 66 -5.55 -1.44 -9.36
CA LEU A 66 -4.83 -0.77 -10.44
C LEU A 66 -5.46 -1.02 -11.83
N SER A 67 -6.65 -1.62 -11.86
CA SER A 67 -7.40 -1.82 -13.11
C SER A 67 -7.72 -0.47 -13.75
N GLY A 68 -7.38 -0.33 -15.04
CA GLY A 68 -7.54 0.92 -15.79
C GLY A 68 -6.41 1.93 -15.61
N CYS A 69 -5.40 1.65 -14.76
CA CYS A 69 -4.21 2.48 -14.68
C CYS A 69 -3.21 2.13 -15.79
N ASN A 70 -2.43 3.12 -16.21
CA ASN A 70 -1.36 2.92 -17.19
C ASN A 70 -0.12 2.35 -16.50
N VAL A 71 -0.02 1.02 -16.42
CA VAL A 71 1.13 0.35 -15.83
C VAL A 71 2.32 0.44 -16.78
N ARG A 72 3.41 1.03 -16.32
CA ARG A 72 4.67 1.13 -17.06
C ARG A 72 5.56 -0.10 -16.87
N GLU A 73 5.69 -0.56 -15.64
CA GLU A 73 6.63 -1.61 -15.28
C GLU A 73 6.23 -2.32 -13.99
N LEU A 74 6.56 -3.62 -13.87
CA LEU A 74 6.54 -4.38 -12.63
C LEU A 74 7.98 -4.69 -12.21
N GLN A 75 8.40 -4.16 -11.06
CA GLN A 75 9.72 -4.42 -10.48
C GLN A 75 9.59 -5.46 -9.36
N LEU A 76 10.42 -6.49 -9.41
CA LEU A 76 10.40 -7.62 -8.49
C LEU A 76 11.76 -7.81 -7.85
N LEU A 77 11.79 -7.84 -6.51
CA LEU A 77 12.97 -8.16 -5.72
C LEU A 77 12.71 -9.43 -4.91
N GLY A 78 13.29 -10.54 -5.36
CA GLY A 78 13.20 -11.82 -4.66
C GLY A 78 14.26 -11.96 -3.59
N LEU A 79 13.84 -12.35 -2.39
CA LEU A 79 14.69 -12.51 -1.21
C LEU A 79 14.52 -13.90 -0.60
N ALA A 80 15.58 -14.40 0.03
CA ALA A 80 15.58 -15.64 0.80
C ALA A 80 16.24 -15.40 2.16
N ASP A 81 15.84 -16.18 3.16
CA ASP A 81 16.55 -16.22 4.44
C ASP A 81 17.92 -16.90 4.27
N PRO A 82 18.85 -16.79 5.24
CA PRO A 82 20.20 -17.34 5.10
C PRO A 82 20.29 -18.85 5.34
N THR A 83 19.16 -19.54 5.43
CA THR A 83 19.13 -21.00 5.65
C THR A 83 19.48 -21.72 4.35
N GLY A 84 20.52 -22.55 4.37
CA GLY A 84 21.01 -23.27 3.20
C GLY A 84 22.15 -22.57 2.46
N SER A 85 22.48 -23.05 1.26
CA SER A 85 23.57 -22.49 0.46
C SER A 85 23.14 -21.22 -0.28
N ALA A 86 24.09 -20.32 -0.50
CA ALA A 86 23.84 -19.08 -1.25
C ALA A 86 23.29 -19.33 -2.65
N GLN A 87 23.78 -20.39 -3.32
CA GLN A 87 23.31 -20.75 -4.67
C GLN A 87 21.86 -21.23 -4.67
N VAL A 88 21.48 -22.07 -3.70
CA VAL A 88 20.10 -22.56 -3.55
C VAL A 88 19.16 -21.38 -3.25
N ASN A 89 19.58 -20.47 -2.37
CA ASN A 89 18.78 -19.28 -2.02
C ASN A 89 18.66 -18.30 -3.19
N LEU A 90 19.67 -18.17 -4.02
CA LEU A 90 19.59 -17.37 -5.23
C LEU A 90 18.54 -17.95 -6.19
N THR A 91 18.58 -19.25 -6.46
CA THR A 91 17.62 -19.94 -7.32
C THR A 91 16.19 -19.83 -6.74
N LEU A 92 16.03 -20.07 -5.43
CA LEU A 92 14.74 -19.98 -4.75
C LEU A 92 14.13 -18.57 -4.86
N SER A 93 14.95 -17.54 -4.65
CA SER A 93 14.48 -16.14 -4.77
C SER A 93 14.10 -15.78 -6.21
N GLN A 94 14.77 -16.34 -7.21
CA GLN A 94 14.42 -16.22 -8.62
C GLN A 94 13.03 -16.84 -8.89
N HIS A 95 12.83 -18.10 -8.52
CA HIS A 95 11.55 -18.80 -8.74
C HIS A 95 10.39 -18.13 -8.03
N ARG A 96 10.60 -17.60 -6.82
CA ARG A 96 9.58 -16.82 -6.11
C ARG A 96 9.15 -15.59 -6.90
N ALA A 97 10.12 -14.84 -7.41
CA ALA A 97 9.83 -13.64 -8.20
C ALA A 97 9.12 -13.97 -9.53
N ASP A 98 9.51 -15.06 -10.20
CA ASP A 98 8.85 -15.56 -11.43
C ASP A 98 7.39 -15.96 -11.15
N ASN A 99 7.14 -16.62 -10.01
CA ASN A 99 5.79 -16.99 -9.60
C ASN A 99 4.92 -15.78 -9.28
N VAL A 100 5.49 -14.72 -8.67
CA VAL A 100 4.79 -13.46 -8.44
C VAL A 100 4.47 -12.76 -9.76
N LEU A 101 5.41 -12.68 -10.71
CA LEU A 101 5.16 -12.15 -12.04
C LEU A 101 3.98 -12.86 -12.72
N SER A 102 4.03 -14.21 -12.74
CA SER A 102 2.98 -15.03 -13.31
C SER A 102 1.61 -14.78 -12.65
N ALA A 103 1.60 -14.60 -11.32
CA ALA A 103 0.38 -14.33 -10.58
C ALA A 103 -0.23 -12.97 -10.93
N PHE A 104 0.57 -11.91 -11.07
CA PHE A 104 0.07 -10.59 -11.50
C PHE A 104 -0.50 -10.63 -12.92
N VAL A 105 0.19 -11.30 -13.85
CA VAL A 105 -0.30 -11.47 -15.23
C VAL A 105 -1.62 -12.23 -15.23
N LYS A 106 -1.72 -13.33 -14.50
CA LYS A 106 -2.96 -14.12 -14.35
C LYS A 106 -4.10 -13.34 -13.70
N ALA A 107 -3.76 -12.41 -12.80
CA ALA A 107 -4.74 -11.52 -12.17
C ALA A 107 -5.20 -10.36 -13.07
N GLY A 108 -4.69 -10.30 -14.32
CA GLY A 108 -5.09 -9.31 -15.32
C GLY A 108 -4.38 -7.96 -15.21
N LEU A 109 -3.27 -7.87 -14.44
CA LEU A 109 -2.44 -6.67 -14.47
C LEU A 109 -1.70 -6.61 -15.82
N PRO A 110 -1.82 -5.51 -16.60
CA PRO A 110 -0.99 -5.33 -17.79
C PRO A 110 0.46 -5.12 -17.37
N VAL A 111 1.37 -6.00 -17.81
CA VAL A 111 2.80 -5.91 -17.49
C VAL A 111 3.59 -5.77 -18.79
N PRO A 112 3.67 -4.57 -19.39
CA PRO A 112 4.38 -4.36 -20.65
C PRO A 112 5.89 -4.53 -20.50
N LYS A 113 6.41 -4.27 -19.31
CA LYS A 113 7.81 -4.43 -18.94
C LYS A 113 7.92 -4.94 -17.51
N TYR A 114 8.93 -5.73 -17.24
CA TYR A 114 9.31 -6.10 -15.87
C TYR A 114 10.81 -6.09 -15.66
N THR A 115 11.21 -5.85 -14.43
CA THR A 115 12.58 -6.02 -13.93
C THR A 115 12.54 -7.00 -12.76
N LEU A 116 13.36 -8.04 -12.82
CA LEU A 116 13.45 -9.06 -11.79
C LEU A 116 14.88 -9.11 -11.26
N VAL A 117 15.02 -8.96 -9.95
CA VAL A 117 16.29 -9.09 -9.23
C VAL A 117 16.14 -10.19 -8.19
N ALA A 118 16.91 -11.27 -8.35
CA ALA A 118 17.04 -12.30 -7.34
C ALA A 118 18.25 -11.96 -6.46
N ALA A 119 18.01 -11.59 -5.22
CA ALA A 119 19.08 -11.23 -4.29
C ALA A 119 19.49 -12.40 -3.38
N GLY A 120 18.76 -13.51 -3.40
CA GLY A 120 19.01 -14.65 -2.53
C GLY A 120 19.05 -14.20 -1.06
N GLN A 121 20.10 -14.60 -0.37
CA GLN A 121 20.32 -14.24 1.04
C GLN A 121 21.12 -12.94 1.23
N LYS A 122 21.40 -12.15 0.21
CA LYS A 122 22.12 -10.89 0.36
C LYS A 122 21.39 -9.95 1.31
N GLY A 123 22.09 -9.43 2.32
CA GLY A 123 21.54 -8.57 3.35
C GLY A 123 20.60 -9.28 4.35
N ALA A 124 20.56 -10.62 4.38
CA ALA A 124 19.83 -11.39 5.38
C ALA A 124 20.56 -11.47 6.73
N VAL A 125 21.77 -10.94 6.79
CA VAL A 125 22.56 -10.79 8.01
C VAL A 125 22.85 -9.31 8.18
N THR A 126 22.52 -8.75 9.34
CA THR A 126 22.80 -7.34 9.67
C THR A 126 24.31 -7.13 9.83
N ALA A 127 24.75 -5.85 9.86
CA ALA A 127 26.15 -5.50 10.14
C ALA A 127 26.63 -6.01 11.52
N SER A 128 25.70 -6.25 12.46
CA SER A 128 25.98 -6.85 13.77
C SER A 128 26.00 -8.38 13.77
N GLY A 129 25.80 -9.03 12.62
CA GLY A 129 25.76 -10.48 12.50
C GLY A 129 24.42 -11.12 12.88
N ALA A 130 23.40 -10.34 13.17
CA ALA A 130 22.07 -10.89 13.45
C ALA A 130 21.40 -11.35 12.16
N VAL A 131 20.76 -12.52 12.22
CA VAL A 131 19.99 -13.09 11.11
C VAL A 131 18.61 -12.43 11.06
N GLU A 132 18.19 -11.97 9.89
CA GLU A 132 16.82 -11.50 9.64
C GLU A 132 15.97 -12.66 9.11
N PRO A 133 15.23 -13.36 9.98
CA PRO A 133 14.56 -14.61 9.64
C PRO A 133 13.35 -14.45 8.70
N LEU A 134 12.84 -13.24 8.51
CA LEU A 134 11.62 -12.98 7.74
C LEU A 134 11.88 -12.54 6.30
N ARG A 135 13.07 -12.80 5.75
CA ARG A 135 13.38 -12.41 4.36
C ARG A 135 12.88 -13.38 3.30
N ARG A 136 11.99 -14.30 3.64
CA ARG A 136 11.29 -15.17 2.69
C ARG A 136 10.19 -14.40 1.97
N GLN A 137 10.57 -13.46 1.10
CA GLN A 137 9.63 -12.53 0.49
C GLN A 137 10.00 -12.15 -0.94
N VAL A 138 9.02 -11.63 -1.63
CA VAL A 138 9.20 -10.86 -2.86
C VAL A 138 8.57 -9.50 -2.65
N ASP A 139 9.33 -8.45 -2.86
CA ASP A 139 8.82 -7.09 -2.95
C ASP A 139 8.47 -6.80 -4.40
N ALA A 140 7.20 -6.50 -4.65
CA ALA A 140 6.67 -6.22 -5.97
C ALA A 140 6.21 -4.77 -6.04
N THR A 141 6.86 -3.97 -6.89
CA THR A 141 6.52 -2.57 -7.12
C THR A 141 5.91 -2.40 -8.51
N VAL A 142 4.64 -2.03 -8.54
CA VAL A 142 3.95 -1.63 -9.77
C VAL A 142 4.21 -0.15 -10.01
N VAL A 143 4.87 0.18 -11.11
CA VAL A 143 5.19 1.55 -11.52
C VAL A 143 4.14 2.01 -12.53
N ILE A 144 3.52 3.15 -12.25
CA ILE A 144 2.43 3.73 -13.05
C ILE A 144 2.96 4.95 -13.79
N ASP A 145 2.60 5.10 -15.07
CA ASP A 145 2.81 6.35 -15.81
C ASP A 145 1.85 7.42 -15.28
N ARG A 146 2.35 8.62 -15.18
CA ARG A 146 1.57 9.82 -14.80
C ARG A 146 1.04 10.55 -16.01
#